data_8ca4d84a4bbd4755807af95b7edecd60
#
_entry.id   8ca4d84a4bbd4755807af95b7edecd60
#
_cell.length_a   1.000
_cell.length_b   1.000
_cell.length_c   1.000
_cell.angle_alpha   90.00
_cell.angle_beta   90.00
_cell.angle_gamma   90.00
#
_symmetry.space_group_name_H-M   'P 1'
#
loop_
_entity.id
_entity.type
_entity.pdbx_description
1 polymer ?
#
loop_
_entity_poly.entity_id
_entity_poly.type
_entity_poly.pdbx_seq_one_letter_code
_entity_poly.pdbx_strand_id
1 'polypeptide(L)'
;MIALSKSSKTVAALAALVLPVTAGAQAQELEPQGGANSGGEPMTVVGTTPSDLSGMPEGPEFEGVISARDGDKVQVTSADGTRTVIALSPATEIRSSGGFLGLDKDQRSAADLLNGLPVEVETVEWANRGLIATKVALKSKHLETARMIHTGTDQRFTANEAAAEALRGRVANIDQYNIKGTTNVYFDTAKYNLSQQARYELCQAAAQAKNTDNALLLVVGYTDSTG
;
A
#
# COMPACT_ATOMS: atom_id res chain seq x y z
N MET A 1 20.08 14.72 32.08
CA MET A 1 19.32 15.51 33.08
C MET A 1 18.50 16.53 32.32
N ILE A 2 17.21 16.30 32.15
CA ILE A 2 16.31 17.26 31.50
C ILE A 2 15.60 17.95 32.65
N ALA A 3 15.93 19.22 32.88
CA ALA A 3 15.26 20.08 33.85
C ALA A 3 13.98 20.59 33.21
N LEU A 4 12.82 20.24 33.78
CA LEU A 4 11.54 20.86 33.48
C LEU A 4 11.49 22.24 34.10
N SER A 5 11.54 23.29 33.29
CA SER A 5 11.26 24.67 33.72
C SER A 5 9.75 24.85 33.85
N LYS A 6 9.33 25.11 35.11
CA LYS A 6 7.99 25.58 35.43
C LYS A 6 7.90 27.06 35.04
N SER A 7 7.06 27.41 34.09
CA SER A 7 6.68 28.79 33.85
C SER A 7 5.29 29.07 34.36
N SER A 8 5.26 30.20 35.04
CA SER A 8 4.25 30.81 35.91
C SER A 8 2.94 31.16 35.18
N LYS A 9 1.86 31.04 35.92
CA LYS A 9 0.49 31.47 35.62
C LYS A 9 0.40 32.98 35.45
N THR A 10 -0.18 33.46 34.39
CA THR A 10 -0.84 34.76 34.35
C THR A 10 -2.29 34.58 33.96
N VAL A 11 -3.14 34.80 34.92
CA VAL A 11 -4.59 34.91 34.77
C VAL A 11 -4.87 36.31 34.24
N ALA A 12 -5.48 36.42 33.08
CA ALA A 12 -6.15 37.62 32.64
C ALA A 12 -7.61 37.26 32.36
N ALA A 13 -8.46 37.69 33.27
CA ALA A 13 -9.90 37.71 33.07
C ALA A 13 -10.26 38.87 32.17
N LEU A 14 -11.01 38.62 31.11
CA LEU A 14 -11.80 39.68 30.43
C LEU A 14 -13.21 39.18 30.16
N ALA A 15 -14.12 40.03 30.56
CA ALA A 15 -15.54 39.83 30.70
C ALA A 15 -16.32 39.70 29.38
N ALA A 16 -17.46 39.10 29.53
CA ALA A 16 -18.54 38.85 28.62
C ALA A 16 -19.01 39.99 27.71
N LEU A 17 -19.40 39.66 26.52
CA LEU A 17 -20.55 40.27 25.85
C LEU A 17 -21.32 39.20 25.10
N VAL A 18 -22.48 38.87 25.62
CA VAL A 18 -23.46 37.96 25.02
C VAL A 18 -24.34 38.79 24.09
N LEU A 19 -24.39 38.48 22.81
CA LEU A 19 -25.45 38.89 21.90
C LEU A 19 -25.98 37.63 21.19
N PRO A 20 -27.26 37.34 21.21
CA PRO A 20 -27.87 36.28 20.43
C PRO A 20 -28.12 36.78 19.02
N VAL A 21 -27.44 36.15 18.03
CA VAL A 21 -27.85 36.28 16.64
C VAL A 21 -28.41 34.91 16.23
N THR A 22 -29.71 34.86 16.14
CA THR A 22 -30.44 33.82 15.40
C THR A 22 -30.26 34.08 13.92
N ALA A 23 -29.52 33.24 13.22
CA ALA A 23 -29.55 33.19 11.77
C ALA A 23 -29.51 31.73 11.34
N GLY A 24 -30.52 31.34 10.57
CA GLY A 24 -30.76 30.02 10.09
C GLY A 24 -29.59 29.42 9.28
N ALA A 25 -29.22 28.23 9.61
CA ALA A 25 -28.32 27.43 8.82
C ALA A 25 -29.05 26.91 7.58
N GLN A 26 -28.88 27.58 6.44
CA GLN A 26 -29.08 26.93 5.16
C GLN A 26 -27.80 26.13 4.85
N ALA A 27 -27.94 24.82 4.82
CA ALA A 27 -26.95 23.94 4.27
C ALA A 27 -26.82 24.25 2.77
N GLN A 28 -25.77 24.96 2.38
CA GLN A 28 -25.36 25.00 0.99
C GLN A 28 -24.57 23.71 0.69
N GLU A 29 -25.22 22.87 -0.08
CA GLU A 29 -24.63 21.75 -0.79
C GLU A 29 -23.57 22.31 -1.75
N LEU A 30 -22.29 22.12 -1.41
CA LEU A 30 -21.15 22.44 -2.26
C LEU A 30 -21.07 21.36 -3.33
N GLU A 31 -21.57 21.65 -4.52
CA GLU A 31 -21.21 20.89 -5.72
C GLU A 31 -19.71 21.03 -5.97
N PRO A 32 -18.94 19.94 -6.13
CA PRO A 32 -17.56 20.05 -6.57
C PRO A 32 -17.52 20.36 -8.05
N GLN A 33 -17.16 21.60 -8.39
CA GLN A 33 -16.80 21.98 -9.75
C GLN A 33 -15.57 21.18 -10.20
N GLY A 34 -15.75 20.46 -11.30
CA GLY A 34 -14.72 19.70 -11.97
C GLY A 34 -13.56 20.57 -12.46
N GLY A 35 -12.39 20.35 -11.91
CA GLY A 35 -11.11 20.75 -12.48
C GLY A 35 -10.48 19.54 -13.16
N ALA A 36 -10.38 19.57 -14.49
CA ALA A 36 -9.67 18.57 -15.27
C ALA A 36 -8.19 18.55 -14.88
N ASN A 37 -7.75 17.47 -14.24
CA ASN A 37 -6.35 17.15 -14.09
C ASN A 37 -6.13 15.73 -14.62
N SER A 38 -5.51 15.67 -15.79
CA SER A 38 -5.06 14.45 -16.46
C SER A 38 -3.85 13.85 -15.72
N GLY A 39 -4.14 13.16 -14.63
CA GLY A 39 -3.24 12.24 -13.96
C GLY A 39 -4.10 11.05 -13.60
N GLY A 40 -3.88 9.90 -14.26
CA GLY A 40 -4.71 8.71 -14.13
C GLY A 40 -4.76 8.23 -12.68
N GLU A 41 -5.76 8.69 -11.94
CA GLU A 41 -6.14 8.08 -10.68
C GLU A 41 -6.81 6.73 -10.95
N PRO A 42 -6.53 5.69 -10.18
CA PRO A 42 -7.20 4.42 -10.33
C PRO A 42 -8.69 4.62 -10.01
N MET A 43 -9.54 4.54 -11.03
CA MET A 43 -10.99 4.56 -10.83
C MET A 43 -11.39 3.40 -9.92
N THR A 44 -11.78 3.73 -8.70
CA THR A 44 -12.37 2.75 -7.78
C THR A 44 -13.76 2.41 -8.28
N VAL A 45 -13.88 1.28 -8.97
CA VAL A 45 -15.18 0.73 -9.39
C VAL A 45 -15.88 0.18 -8.15
N VAL A 46 -16.79 0.95 -7.58
CA VAL A 46 -17.71 0.48 -6.53
C VAL A 46 -18.92 -0.12 -7.22
N GLY A 47 -18.94 -1.42 -7.36
CA GLY A 47 -20.09 -2.16 -7.95
C GLY A 47 -19.70 -3.61 -8.22
N THR A 48 -20.63 -4.52 -8.03
CA THR A 48 -20.48 -5.93 -8.39
C THR A 48 -20.38 -6.06 -9.91
N THR A 49 -19.38 -6.79 -10.41
CA THR A 49 -19.24 -7.07 -11.84
C THR A 49 -20.44 -7.86 -12.35
N PRO A 50 -20.97 -7.54 -13.54
CA PRO A 50 -22.13 -8.23 -14.09
C PRO A 50 -21.81 -9.71 -14.36
N SER A 51 -22.78 -10.56 -14.12
CA SER A 51 -22.69 -12.01 -14.39
C SER A 51 -23.01 -12.38 -15.83
N ASP A 52 -23.52 -11.43 -16.63
CA ASP A 52 -23.78 -11.57 -18.05
C ASP A 52 -23.06 -10.45 -18.81
N LEU A 53 -22.20 -10.85 -19.75
CA LEU A 53 -21.40 -9.95 -20.57
C LEU A 53 -21.93 -9.87 -22.01
N SER A 54 -23.02 -10.57 -22.31
CA SER A 54 -23.63 -10.59 -23.65
C SER A 54 -24.16 -9.20 -24.02
N GLY A 55 -23.90 -8.78 -25.25
CA GLY A 55 -24.35 -7.47 -25.75
C GLY A 55 -23.53 -6.27 -25.31
N MET A 56 -22.44 -6.47 -24.53
CA MET A 56 -21.50 -5.40 -24.26
C MET A 56 -20.60 -5.16 -25.48
N PRO A 57 -20.20 -3.90 -25.75
CA PRO A 57 -19.25 -3.60 -26.82
C PRO A 57 -17.92 -4.32 -26.56
N GLU A 58 -17.34 -4.88 -27.63
CA GLU A 58 -15.99 -5.46 -27.57
C GLU A 58 -14.98 -4.38 -27.23
N GLY A 59 -14.13 -4.68 -26.26
CA GLY A 59 -13.01 -3.86 -25.84
C GLY A 59 -11.70 -4.32 -26.51
N PRO A 60 -10.59 -3.62 -26.21
CA PRO A 60 -9.28 -4.03 -26.71
C PRO A 60 -8.81 -5.35 -26.10
N GLU A 61 -8.00 -6.08 -26.87
CA GLU A 61 -7.27 -7.25 -26.38
C GLU A 61 -5.93 -6.81 -25.75
N PHE A 62 -5.54 -7.51 -24.68
CA PHE A 62 -4.28 -7.25 -23.99
C PHE A 62 -3.42 -8.50 -23.92
N GLU A 63 -2.16 -8.34 -24.27
CA GLU A 63 -1.12 -9.33 -24.04
C GLU A 63 -0.10 -8.74 -23.06
N GLY A 64 0.22 -9.47 -21.99
CA GLY A 64 1.16 -8.98 -21.00
C GLY A 64 1.32 -9.92 -19.80
N VAL A 65 1.83 -9.37 -18.73
CA VAL A 65 2.06 -10.09 -17.47
C VAL A 65 1.16 -9.53 -16.38
N ILE A 66 0.55 -10.39 -15.59
CA ILE A 66 -0.20 -9.96 -14.40
C ILE A 66 0.79 -9.37 -13.41
N SER A 67 0.71 -8.06 -13.19
CA SER A 67 1.61 -7.33 -12.29
C SER A 67 1.02 -7.08 -10.90
N ALA A 68 -0.31 -7.06 -10.78
CA ALA A 68 -0.99 -6.97 -9.50
C ALA A 68 -2.38 -7.61 -9.58
N ARG A 69 -2.91 -7.99 -8.42
CA ARG A 69 -4.25 -8.51 -8.27
C ARG A 69 -4.87 -8.01 -6.97
N ASP A 70 -6.15 -7.62 -7.05
CA ASP A 70 -6.94 -7.20 -5.90
C ASP A 70 -8.38 -7.71 -6.09
N GLY A 71 -8.74 -8.74 -5.35
CA GLY A 71 -10.06 -9.37 -5.43
C GLY A 71 -10.39 -9.86 -6.84
N ASP A 72 -11.38 -9.23 -7.45
CA ASP A 72 -11.88 -9.47 -8.80
C ASP A 72 -11.20 -8.59 -9.89
N LYS A 73 -10.13 -7.88 -9.56
CA LYS A 73 -9.38 -7.04 -10.50
C LYS A 73 -7.99 -7.60 -10.73
N VAL A 74 -7.55 -7.56 -11.97
CA VAL A 74 -6.19 -7.89 -12.38
C VAL A 74 -5.57 -6.70 -13.09
N GLN A 75 -4.33 -6.40 -12.80
CA GLN A 75 -3.54 -5.44 -13.54
C GLN A 75 -2.62 -6.19 -14.50
N VAL A 76 -2.76 -5.93 -15.78
CA VAL A 76 -1.90 -6.47 -16.83
C VAL A 76 -0.93 -5.39 -17.26
N THR A 77 0.36 -5.72 -17.27
CA THR A 77 1.43 -4.87 -17.80
C THR A 77 1.85 -5.42 -19.14
N SER A 78 1.62 -4.66 -20.21
CA SER A 78 2.02 -4.99 -21.57
C SER A 78 3.52 -4.82 -21.80
N ALA A 79 4.05 -5.31 -22.91
CA ALA A 79 5.49 -5.25 -23.23
C ALA A 79 6.05 -3.82 -23.33
N ASP A 80 5.21 -2.84 -23.66
CA ASP A 80 5.54 -1.40 -23.69
C ASP A 80 5.57 -0.73 -22.29
N GLY A 81 5.23 -1.49 -21.24
CA GLY A 81 5.15 -1.00 -19.86
C GLY A 81 3.81 -0.38 -19.47
N THR A 82 2.83 -0.34 -20.38
CA THR A 82 1.48 0.15 -20.10
C THR A 82 0.80 -0.78 -19.09
N ARG A 83 0.18 -0.19 -18.06
CA ARG A 83 -0.55 -0.92 -17.02
C ARG A 83 -2.03 -0.69 -17.18
N THR A 84 -2.77 -1.76 -17.38
CA THR A 84 -4.22 -1.73 -17.52
C THR A 84 -4.87 -2.56 -16.43
N VAL A 85 -5.86 -1.98 -15.74
CA VAL A 85 -6.67 -2.70 -14.74
C VAL A 85 -7.93 -3.22 -15.44
N ILE A 86 -8.16 -4.53 -15.31
CA ILE A 86 -9.26 -5.25 -15.94
C ILE A 86 -10.03 -5.97 -14.83
N ALA A 87 -11.35 -5.82 -14.80
CA ALA A 87 -12.20 -6.53 -13.85
C ALA A 87 -12.47 -7.96 -14.33
N LEU A 88 -12.56 -8.88 -13.40
CA LEU A 88 -13.03 -10.25 -13.63
C LEU A 88 -14.51 -10.33 -13.26
N SER A 89 -15.26 -11.07 -14.01
CA SER A 89 -16.67 -11.36 -13.78
C SER A 89 -16.86 -12.87 -13.51
N PRO A 90 -17.93 -13.30 -12.86
CA PRO A 90 -18.30 -14.72 -12.82
C PRO A 90 -18.46 -15.36 -14.21
N ALA A 91 -18.73 -14.54 -15.25
CA ALA A 91 -18.84 -14.97 -16.63
C ALA A 91 -17.47 -15.00 -17.36
N THR A 92 -16.38 -14.49 -16.74
CA THR A 92 -15.06 -14.52 -17.35
C THR A 92 -14.58 -15.97 -17.51
N GLU A 93 -14.25 -16.33 -18.75
CA GLU A 93 -13.70 -17.65 -19.06
C GLU A 93 -12.19 -17.65 -18.91
N ILE A 94 -11.66 -18.46 -17.98
CA ILE A 94 -10.22 -18.59 -17.74
C ILE A 94 -9.77 -19.95 -18.23
N ARG A 95 -8.88 -19.98 -19.21
CA ARG A 95 -8.39 -21.20 -19.84
C ARG A 95 -6.88 -21.31 -19.84
N SER A 96 -6.36 -22.49 -19.53
CA SER A 96 -4.96 -22.80 -19.77
C SER A 96 -4.81 -23.75 -20.94
N SER A 97 -3.80 -23.48 -21.78
CA SER A 97 -3.39 -24.36 -22.85
C SER A 97 -2.16 -25.15 -22.44
N GLY A 98 -2.16 -26.48 -22.71
CA GLY A 98 -1.06 -27.39 -22.36
C GLY A 98 -0.98 -28.56 -23.32
N GLY A 99 -0.16 -29.58 -22.97
CA GLY A 99 0.05 -30.78 -23.77
C GLY A 99 1.06 -30.61 -24.90
N PHE A 100 1.33 -31.69 -25.61
CA PHE A 100 2.37 -31.79 -26.63
C PHE A 100 2.17 -30.84 -27.84
N LEU A 101 0.92 -30.50 -28.16
CA LEU A 101 0.59 -29.57 -29.26
C LEU A 101 -0.25 -28.37 -28.78
N GLY A 102 -0.35 -28.13 -27.46
CA GLY A 102 -1.19 -27.05 -26.91
C GLY A 102 -2.70 -27.28 -27.10
N LEU A 103 -3.11 -28.51 -27.38
CA LEU A 103 -4.49 -28.88 -27.66
C LEU A 103 -5.33 -29.09 -26.40
N ASP A 104 -4.68 -29.41 -25.26
CA ASP A 104 -5.35 -29.57 -23.99
C ASP A 104 -5.74 -28.17 -23.45
N LYS A 105 -7.03 -27.93 -23.32
CA LYS A 105 -7.60 -26.70 -22.79
C LYS A 105 -8.34 -27.03 -21.50
N ASP A 106 -7.74 -26.62 -20.38
CA ASP A 106 -8.36 -26.77 -19.08
C ASP A 106 -9.00 -25.46 -18.63
N GLN A 107 -10.20 -25.54 -18.11
CA GLN A 107 -10.82 -24.43 -17.44
C GLN A 107 -10.13 -24.16 -16.09
N ARG A 108 -9.85 -22.92 -15.80
CA ARG A 108 -9.16 -22.46 -14.59
C ARG A 108 -10.05 -21.50 -13.79
N SER A 109 -9.71 -21.32 -12.54
CA SER A 109 -10.37 -20.36 -11.67
C SER A 109 -9.63 -19.03 -11.61
N ALA A 110 -10.31 -17.99 -11.17
CA ALA A 110 -9.65 -16.71 -10.91
C ALA A 110 -8.48 -16.84 -9.91
N ALA A 111 -8.52 -17.80 -8.97
CA ALA A 111 -7.44 -18.04 -8.02
C ALA A 111 -6.11 -18.47 -8.68
N ASP A 112 -6.17 -19.00 -9.90
CA ASP A 112 -5.00 -19.43 -10.66
C ASP A 112 -4.27 -18.28 -11.36
N LEU A 113 -4.86 -17.08 -11.40
CA LEU A 113 -4.25 -15.88 -11.97
C LEU A 113 -3.23 -15.28 -11.00
N LEU A 114 -2.04 -15.82 -10.99
CA LEU A 114 -0.95 -15.39 -10.11
C LEU A 114 -0.17 -14.21 -10.69
N ASN A 115 0.39 -13.38 -9.82
CA ASN A 115 1.30 -12.31 -10.23
C ASN A 115 2.54 -12.91 -10.92
N GLY A 116 3.00 -12.28 -11.98
CA GLY A 116 4.10 -12.77 -12.83
C GLY A 116 3.67 -13.71 -13.95
N LEU A 117 2.36 -14.04 -14.07
CA LEU A 117 1.86 -14.95 -15.08
C LEU A 117 1.61 -14.22 -16.41
N PRO A 118 2.21 -14.64 -17.53
CA PRO A 118 1.86 -14.14 -18.86
C PRO A 118 0.45 -14.57 -19.26
N VAL A 119 -0.34 -13.63 -19.75
CA VAL A 119 -1.75 -13.83 -20.15
C VAL A 119 -2.08 -13.07 -21.41
N GLU A 120 -3.06 -13.59 -22.13
CA GLU A 120 -3.80 -12.92 -23.21
C GLU A 120 -5.22 -12.71 -22.69
N VAL A 121 -5.73 -11.47 -22.78
CA VAL A 121 -7.02 -11.09 -22.20
C VAL A 121 -7.89 -10.44 -23.26
N GLU A 122 -9.02 -11.05 -23.57
CA GLU A 122 -10.10 -10.46 -24.35
C GLU A 122 -11.04 -9.69 -23.39
N THR A 123 -11.46 -8.50 -23.78
CA THR A 123 -12.27 -7.63 -22.90
C THR A 123 -13.54 -7.13 -23.56
N VAL A 124 -14.45 -6.64 -22.75
CA VAL A 124 -15.61 -5.82 -23.15
C VAL A 124 -15.59 -4.51 -22.38
N GLU A 125 -16.19 -3.49 -22.99
CA GLU A 125 -16.34 -2.19 -22.34
C GLU A 125 -17.56 -2.17 -21.40
N TRP A 126 -17.32 -1.84 -20.14
CA TRP A 126 -18.39 -1.71 -19.16
C TRP A 126 -18.76 -0.24 -18.96
N ALA A 127 -19.35 0.33 -19.96
CA ALA A 127 -19.71 1.75 -19.99
C ALA A 127 -18.56 2.64 -19.45
N ASN A 128 -18.85 3.55 -18.53
CA ASN A 128 -17.84 4.43 -17.92
C ASN A 128 -17.09 3.78 -16.73
N ARG A 129 -17.24 2.46 -16.52
CA ARG A 129 -16.68 1.74 -15.35
C ARG A 129 -15.40 0.96 -15.65
N GLY A 130 -14.95 0.97 -16.90
CA GLY A 130 -13.70 0.33 -17.33
C GLY A 130 -13.90 -0.92 -18.17
N LEU A 131 -12.96 -1.84 -18.09
CA LEU A 131 -12.91 -3.06 -18.90
C LEU A 131 -13.20 -4.28 -18.02
N ILE A 132 -13.95 -5.24 -18.59
CA ILE A 132 -14.19 -6.56 -18.00
C ILE A 132 -13.59 -7.61 -18.94
N ALA A 133 -12.86 -8.57 -18.36
CA ALA A 133 -12.37 -9.72 -19.12
C ALA A 133 -13.52 -10.65 -19.48
N THR A 134 -13.66 -10.96 -20.76
CA THR A 134 -14.52 -12.06 -21.25
C THR A 134 -13.77 -13.37 -21.22
N LYS A 135 -12.48 -13.32 -21.58
CA LYS A 135 -11.63 -14.50 -21.62
C LYS A 135 -10.21 -14.16 -21.19
N VAL A 136 -9.60 -15.05 -20.42
CA VAL A 136 -8.18 -15.00 -20.04
C VAL A 136 -7.52 -16.30 -20.46
N ALA A 137 -6.58 -16.22 -21.37
CA ALA A 137 -5.80 -17.36 -21.85
C ALA A 137 -4.39 -17.34 -21.26
N LEU A 138 -3.92 -18.51 -20.81
CA LEU A 138 -2.57 -18.68 -20.25
C LEU A 138 -1.98 -20.04 -20.65
N LYS A 139 -0.68 -20.22 -20.45
CA LYS A 139 -0.01 -21.51 -20.72
C LYS A 139 0.18 -22.27 -19.41
N SER A 140 -0.21 -23.56 -19.38
CA SER A 140 -0.10 -24.43 -18.20
C SER A 140 1.32 -24.46 -17.62
N LYS A 141 2.35 -24.47 -18.46
CA LYS A 141 3.76 -24.44 -18.04
C LYS A 141 4.10 -23.17 -17.26
N HIS A 142 3.60 -22.03 -17.67
CA HIS A 142 3.83 -20.77 -16.95
C HIS A 142 3.11 -20.77 -15.60
N LEU A 143 1.90 -21.35 -15.55
CA LEU A 143 1.15 -21.48 -14.30
C LEU A 143 1.88 -22.37 -13.30
N GLU A 144 2.43 -23.50 -13.73
CA GLU A 144 3.22 -24.37 -12.88
C GLU A 144 4.45 -23.67 -12.32
N THR A 145 5.17 -22.93 -13.17
CA THR A 145 6.32 -22.13 -12.76
C THR A 145 5.93 -21.04 -11.75
N ALA A 146 4.85 -20.31 -12.02
CA ALA A 146 4.36 -19.28 -11.13
C ALA A 146 3.94 -19.84 -9.76
N ARG A 147 3.25 -20.99 -9.74
CA ARG A 147 2.89 -21.69 -8.51
C ARG A 147 4.12 -22.15 -7.72
N MET A 148 5.13 -22.69 -8.40
CA MET A 148 6.38 -23.11 -7.74
C MET A 148 7.10 -21.94 -7.08
N ILE A 149 7.20 -20.81 -7.77
CA ILE A 149 7.81 -19.59 -7.22
C ILE A 149 6.99 -19.10 -6.03
N HIS A 150 5.67 -19.00 -6.17
CA HIS A 150 4.78 -18.53 -5.11
C HIS A 150 4.93 -19.41 -3.86
N THR A 151 4.81 -20.73 -4.00
CA THR A 151 4.95 -21.67 -2.88
C THR A 151 6.35 -21.61 -2.26
N GLY A 152 7.40 -21.48 -3.07
CA GLY A 152 8.79 -21.43 -2.58
C GLY A 152 9.12 -20.13 -1.83
N THR A 153 8.36 -19.04 -2.05
CA THR A 153 8.60 -17.74 -1.41
C THR A 153 7.62 -17.42 -0.29
N ASP A 154 6.45 -18.09 -0.26
CA ASP A 154 5.34 -17.81 0.64
C ASP A 154 5.74 -17.80 2.13
N GLN A 155 6.51 -18.81 2.56
CA GLN A 155 6.98 -18.89 3.95
C GLN A 155 7.81 -17.66 4.36
N ARG A 156 8.63 -17.13 3.43
CA ARG A 156 9.46 -15.95 3.71
C ARG A 156 8.63 -14.68 3.75
N PHE A 157 7.64 -14.56 2.86
CA PHE A 157 6.71 -13.43 2.88
C PHE A 157 5.89 -13.42 4.15
N THR A 158 5.30 -14.53 4.54
CA THR A 158 4.54 -14.66 5.79
C THR A 158 5.38 -14.30 7.01
N ALA A 159 6.63 -14.74 7.07
CA ALA A 159 7.55 -14.38 8.16
C ALA A 159 7.86 -12.89 8.19
N ASN A 160 8.08 -12.28 7.02
CA ASN A 160 8.35 -10.84 6.92
C ASN A 160 7.12 -9.99 7.28
N GLU A 161 5.93 -10.40 6.86
CA GLU A 161 4.67 -9.74 7.22
C GLU A 161 4.42 -9.80 8.72
N ALA A 162 4.61 -10.97 9.34
CA ALA A 162 4.50 -11.12 10.79
C ALA A 162 5.51 -10.24 11.54
N ALA A 163 6.75 -10.13 11.05
CA ALA A 163 7.76 -9.26 11.64
C ALA A 163 7.41 -7.78 11.49
N ALA A 164 6.90 -7.38 10.32
CA ALA A 164 6.45 -6.01 10.06
C ALA A 164 5.25 -5.63 10.95
N GLU A 165 4.30 -6.53 11.13
CA GLU A 165 3.13 -6.30 11.98
C GLU A 165 3.53 -6.21 13.46
N ALA A 166 4.44 -7.08 13.92
CA ALA A 166 4.99 -6.98 15.27
C ALA A 166 5.70 -5.64 15.51
N LEU A 167 6.42 -5.14 14.51
CA LEU A 167 7.07 -3.83 14.59
C LEU A 167 6.05 -2.69 14.63
N ARG A 168 5.02 -2.73 13.79
CA ARG A 168 3.91 -1.74 13.81
C ARG A 168 3.23 -1.70 15.18
N GLY A 169 2.93 -2.88 15.75
CA GLY A 169 2.34 -2.98 17.07
C GLY A 169 3.22 -2.36 18.17
N ARG A 170 4.54 -2.53 18.09
CA ARG A 170 5.47 -1.88 19.03
C ARG A 170 5.47 -0.36 18.88
N VAL A 171 5.49 0.16 17.66
CA VAL A 171 5.48 1.61 17.41
C VAL A 171 4.15 2.23 17.80
N ALA A 172 3.02 1.56 17.56
CA ALA A 172 1.70 2.03 17.95
C ALA A 172 1.53 2.15 19.47
N ASN A 173 2.25 1.32 20.24
CA ASN A 173 2.20 1.31 21.72
C ASN A 173 3.44 1.97 22.35
N ILE A 174 4.04 2.93 21.67
CA ILE A 174 5.27 3.58 22.14
C ILE A 174 5.12 4.25 23.51
N ASP A 175 3.92 4.75 23.82
CA ASP A 175 3.60 5.38 25.11
C ASP A 175 3.68 4.40 26.30
N GLN A 176 3.62 3.09 26.03
CA GLN A 176 3.73 2.04 27.04
C GLN A 176 5.18 1.65 27.36
N TYR A 177 6.14 2.16 26.57
CA TYR A 177 7.54 1.89 26.80
C TYR A 177 8.12 2.86 27.84
N ASN A 178 8.77 2.31 28.85
CA ASN A 178 9.53 3.10 29.82
C ASN A 178 10.90 3.48 29.21
N ILE A 179 11.22 4.76 29.23
CA ILE A 179 12.54 5.24 28.80
C ILE A 179 13.60 4.72 29.78
N LYS A 180 14.45 3.81 29.32
CA LYS A 180 15.55 3.22 30.10
C LYS A 180 16.84 4.00 29.98
N GLY A 181 17.04 4.73 28.89
CA GLY A 181 18.21 5.54 28.66
C GLY A 181 18.04 6.49 27.48
N THR A 182 18.75 7.59 27.51
CA THR A 182 18.81 8.56 26.40
C THR A 182 20.28 8.85 26.12
N THR A 183 20.68 8.75 24.87
CA THR A 183 22.03 9.11 24.42
C THR A 183 21.91 10.27 23.44
N ASN A 184 22.58 11.38 23.72
CA ASN A 184 22.58 12.55 22.85
C ASN A 184 23.87 12.55 22.02
N VAL A 185 23.69 12.66 20.70
CA VAL A 185 24.80 12.77 19.76
C VAL A 185 24.78 14.16 19.16
N TYR A 186 25.88 14.88 19.29
CA TYR A 186 26.02 16.23 18.75
C TYR A 186 26.94 16.19 17.53
N PHE A 187 26.57 16.97 16.54
CA PHE A 187 27.36 17.18 15.32
C PHE A 187 27.84 18.64 15.25
N ASP A 188 29.05 18.83 14.79
CA ASP A 188 29.50 20.17 14.46
C ASP A 188 28.75 20.71 13.23
N THR A 189 28.69 22.03 13.11
CA THR A 189 28.03 22.70 11.97
C THR A 189 28.52 22.16 10.63
N ALA A 190 27.59 21.75 9.77
CA ALA A 190 27.86 21.16 8.45
C ALA A 190 28.70 19.85 8.47
N LYS A 191 28.75 19.14 9.60
CA LYS A 191 29.42 17.84 9.70
C LYS A 191 28.44 16.72 10.03
N TYR A 192 28.72 15.54 9.48
CA TYR A 192 27.95 14.32 9.69
C TYR A 192 28.77 13.21 10.37
N ASN A 193 30.03 13.47 10.72
CA ASN A 193 30.91 12.49 11.32
C ASN A 193 30.66 12.36 12.83
N LEU A 194 30.51 11.12 13.30
CA LEU A 194 30.43 10.82 14.72
C LEU A 194 31.80 10.97 15.39
N SER A 195 31.84 11.66 16.51
CA SER A 195 33.03 11.67 17.37
C SER A 195 33.33 10.29 17.94
N GLN A 196 34.54 10.03 18.41
CA GLN A 196 34.86 8.76 19.06
C GLN A 196 34.03 8.53 20.32
N GLN A 197 33.79 9.60 21.08
CA GLN A 197 32.94 9.55 22.26
C GLN A 197 31.52 9.15 21.90
N ALA A 198 30.92 9.79 20.88
CA ALA A 198 29.55 9.47 20.41
C ALA A 198 29.43 8.01 19.92
N ARG A 199 30.45 7.51 19.21
CA ARG A 199 30.48 6.10 18.79
C ARG A 199 30.51 5.14 19.98
N TYR A 200 31.31 5.44 20.99
CA TYR A 200 31.39 4.63 22.18
C TYR A 200 30.05 4.59 22.93
N GLU A 201 29.42 5.75 23.15
CA GLU A 201 28.13 5.87 23.83
C GLU A 201 27.01 5.15 23.05
N LEU A 202 26.98 5.27 21.72
CA LEU A 202 26.04 4.54 20.88
C LEU A 202 26.24 3.02 20.95
N CYS A 203 27.50 2.56 20.96
CA CYS A 203 27.79 1.14 21.13
C CYS A 203 27.35 0.62 22.48
N GLN A 204 27.51 1.40 23.55
CA GLN A 204 27.01 1.04 24.88
C GLN A 204 25.49 0.99 24.93
N ALA A 205 24.80 1.99 24.35
CA ALA A 205 23.35 2.00 24.27
C ALA A 205 22.82 0.80 23.47
N ALA A 206 23.47 0.46 22.36
CA ALA A 206 23.13 -0.71 21.57
C ALA A 206 23.32 -2.03 22.33
N ALA A 207 24.41 -2.17 23.08
CA ALA A 207 24.69 -3.33 23.91
C ALA A 207 23.65 -3.48 25.03
N GLN A 208 23.26 -2.37 25.66
CA GLN A 208 22.23 -2.35 26.68
C GLN A 208 20.87 -2.75 26.11
N ALA A 209 20.49 -2.20 24.93
CA ALA A 209 19.26 -2.56 24.26
C ALA A 209 19.23 -4.05 23.88
N LYS A 210 20.36 -4.62 23.40
CA LYS A 210 20.46 -6.06 23.07
C LYS A 210 20.21 -6.96 24.28
N ASN A 211 20.56 -6.51 25.47
CA ASN A 211 20.39 -7.27 26.73
C ASN A 211 19.07 -6.95 27.43
N THR A 212 18.21 -6.15 26.82
CA THR A 212 16.91 -5.77 27.36
C THR A 212 15.81 -6.44 26.55
N ASP A 213 14.98 -7.24 27.20
CA ASP A 213 13.86 -7.88 26.55
C ASP A 213 12.89 -6.84 25.99
N ASN A 214 12.45 -7.06 24.75
CA ASN A 214 11.50 -6.18 24.06
C ASN A 214 11.94 -4.71 23.96
N ALA A 215 13.25 -4.45 23.86
CA ALA A 215 13.77 -3.09 23.72
C ALA A 215 13.37 -2.44 22.39
N LEU A 216 13.00 -1.17 22.44
CA LEU A 216 12.79 -0.30 21.29
C LEU A 216 13.83 0.81 21.29
N LEU A 217 14.55 0.99 20.20
CA LEU A 217 15.45 2.12 19.99
C LEU A 217 14.73 3.15 19.12
N LEU A 218 14.47 4.33 19.68
CA LEU A 218 13.95 5.48 18.95
C LEU A 218 15.10 6.46 18.66
N VAL A 219 15.31 6.77 17.39
CA VAL A 219 16.26 7.78 16.94
C VAL A 219 15.49 9.00 16.47
N VAL A 220 15.77 10.14 17.09
CA VAL A 220 15.14 11.42 16.74
C VAL A 220 16.23 12.40 16.33
N GLY A 221 16.13 12.95 15.13
CA GLY A 221 17.02 13.98 14.63
C GLY A 221 16.41 15.37 14.84
N TYR A 222 17.24 16.29 15.30
CA TYR A 222 16.89 17.71 15.41
C TYR A 222 17.90 18.50 14.57
N THR A 223 17.39 19.47 13.80
CA THR A 223 18.21 20.49 13.14
C THR A 223 17.95 21.83 13.80
N ASP A 224 18.91 22.75 13.71
CA ASP A 224 18.68 24.14 14.05
C ASP A 224 17.94 24.87 12.90
N SER A 225 17.68 26.17 13.06
CA SER A 225 16.96 26.98 12.09
C SER A 225 17.75 27.26 10.79
N THR A 226 19.00 26.80 10.73
CA THR A 226 19.92 27.00 9.58
C THR A 226 20.18 25.71 8.82
N GLY A 227 19.69 24.55 9.28
CA GLY A 227 19.86 23.22 8.68
C GLY A 227 18.73 22.78 7.78
#